data_bfe91f72492c03e477a19d7c10a80e95
#
_entry.id   bfe91f72492c03e477a19d7c10a80e95
#
_cell.length_a   1.000
_cell.length_b   1.000
_cell.length_c   1.000
_cell.angle_alpha   90.00
_cell.angle_beta   90.00
_cell.angle_gamma   90.00
#
_symmetry.space_group_name_H-M   'P 1'
#
loop_
_entity.id
_entity.type
_entity.pdbx_description
1 polymer ?
#
loop_
_entity_poly.entity_id
_entity_poly.type
_entity_poly.pdbx_seq_one_letter_code
_entity_poly.pdbx_strand_id
1 'polypeptide(L)'
;MSPIIFAVEPFGGSVRDHNPNLPLVFWDDAAVTRGDGVFETLLLRDGRICNLDRHVSRFLASAKLLDLPEPNIDGWLKATTMAAEKWRSHTTDDASCVWMYTRGRETTGIPSAWLTIRPLSPTALHQRAHGVAVMTSPRGYHIDSPETTEAVPWLVVGAKTLNYAANMAA
;
A
#
# COMPACT_ATOMS: atom_id res chain seq x y z
N MET A 1 -18.44 -9.03 -5.10
CA MET A 1 -17.60 -8.69 -6.26
C MET A 1 -16.19 -9.19 -6.00
N SER A 2 -15.54 -9.81 -6.97
CA SER A 2 -14.14 -10.25 -6.87
C SER A 2 -13.20 -9.03 -6.83
N PRO A 3 -12.08 -9.11 -6.10
CA PRO A 3 -11.07 -8.05 -6.11
C PRO A 3 -10.51 -7.86 -7.52
N ILE A 4 -10.17 -6.63 -7.87
CA ILE A 4 -9.42 -6.29 -9.07
C ILE A 4 -7.96 -6.17 -8.68
N ILE A 5 -7.07 -6.85 -9.40
CA ILE A 5 -5.63 -6.83 -9.13
C ILE A 5 -4.88 -6.45 -10.41
N PHE A 6 -3.94 -5.53 -10.30
CA PHE A 6 -3.00 -5.21 -11.36
C PHE A 6 -1.56 -5.36 -10.86
N ALA A 7 -0.76 -6.13 -11.56
CA ALA A 7 0.68 -6.17 -11.38
C ALA A 7 1.32 -5.00 -12.14
N VAL A 8 2.29 -4.34 -11.51
CA VAL A 8 3.04 -3.20 -12.03
C VAL A 8 4.49 -3.62 -12.21
N GLU A 9 5.07 -3.38 -13.37
CA GLU A 9 6.51 -3.63 -13.56
C GLU A 9 7.32 -2.57 -12.81
N PRO A 10 8.19 -2.95 -11.87
CA PRO A 10 8.84 -2.03 -10.94
C PRO A 10 9.76 -1.00 -11.60
N PHE A 11 10.42 -1.38 -12.70
CA PHE A 11 11.37 -0.52 -13.41
C PHE A 11 10.82 0.10 -14.70
N GLY A 12 9.50 0.14 -14.84
CA GLY A 12 8.81 0.59 -16.04
C GLY A 12 8.42 -0.57 -16.94
N GLY A 13 7.49 -0.32 -17.86
CA GLY A 13 6.98 -1.32 -18.78
C GLY A 13 5.49 -1.58 -18.62
N SER A 14 5.10 -2.86 -18.55
CA SER A 14 3.70 -3.25 -18.61
C SER A 14 2.98 -3.12 -17.26
N VAL A 15 1.69 -2.82 -17.37
CA VAL A 15 0.71 -2.99 -16.30
C VAL A 15 -0.20 -4.13 -16.73
N ARG A 16 -0.34 -5.16 -15.89
CA ARG A 16 -1.06 -6.39 -16.24
C ARG A 16 -2.20 -6.68 -15.27
N ASP A 17 -3.37 -6.92 -15.81
CA ASP A 17 -4.49 -7.48 -15.03
C ASP A 17 -4.10 -8.87 -14.50
N HIS A 18 -4.35 -9.11 -13.23
CA HIS A 18 -4.02 -10.38 -12.57
C HIS A 18 -5.27 -11.09 -12.08
N ASN A 19 -5.36 -12.39 -12.32
CA ASN A 19 -6.45 -13.22 -11.83
C ASN A 19 -6.34 -13.37 -10.30
N PRO A 20 -7.32 -12.90 -9.50
CA PRO A 20 -7.26 -12.94 -8.04
C PRO A 20 -7.22 -14.35 -7.44
N ASN A 21 -7.50 -15.39 -8.24
CA ASN A 21 -7.47 -16.80 -7.81
C ASN A 21 -6.08 -17.46 -8.06
N LEU A 22 -5.11 -16.73 -8.60
CA LEU A 22 -3.76 -17.23 -8.84
C LEU A 22 -2.76 -16.61 -7.86
N PRO A 23 -1.65 -17.31 -7.53
CA PRO A 23 -0.56 -16.74 -6.76
C PRO A 23 0.00 -15.48 -7.41
N LEU A 24 0.27 -14.43 -6.61
CA LEU A 24 0.76 -13.14 -7.09
C LEU A 24 2.23 -12.90 -6.75
N VAL A 25 2.65 -13.33 -5.57
CA VAL A 25 4.02 -13.17 -5.08
C VAL A 25 4.68 -14.52 -4.88
N PHE A 26 6.00 -14.56 -4.95
CA PHE A 26 6.78 -15.77 -4.71
C PHE A 26 6.99 -16.01 -3.21
N TRP A 27 7.28 -17.27 -2.85
CA TRP A 27 7.52 -17.68 -1.47
C TRP A 27 8.75 -17.00 -0.83
N ASP A 28 9.74 -16.61 -1.66
CA ASP A 28 10.97 -15.93 -1.27
C ASP A 28 10.91 -14.41 -1.40
N ASP A 29 9.71 -13.85 -1.58
CA ASP A 29 9.51 -12.39 -1.55
C ASP A 29 9.73 -11.87 -0.13
N ALA A 30 10.48 -10.78 -0.02
CA ALA A 30 10.82 -10.17 1.25
C ALA A 30 9.59 -9.70 2.05
N ALA A 31 8.48 -9.41 1.40
CA ALA A 31 7.21 -9.13 2.08
C ALA A 31 6.66 -10.38 2.78
N VAL A 32 6.83 -11.57 2.18
CA VAL A 32 6.36 -12.85 2.75
C VAL A 32 7.27 -13.30 3.89
N THR A 33 8.58 -13.18 3.71
CA THR A 33 9.56 -13.70 4.67
C THR A 33 9.76 -12.81 5.90
N ARG A 34 9.62 -11.47 5.76
CA ARG A 34 9.91 -10.52 6.85
C ARG A 34 9.12 -9.19 6.83
N GLY A 35 8.12 -9.05 5.94
CA GLY A 35 7.32 -7.82 5.86
C GLY A 35 8.08 -6.62 5.29
N ASP A 36 9.10 -6.84 4.45
CA ASP A 36 9.95 -5.79 3.90
C ASP A 36 9.33 -5.18 2.63
N GLY A 37 8.75 -4.03 2.81
CA GLY A 37 8.08 -3.28 1.76
C GLY A 37 7.21 -2.16 2.32
N VAL A 38 6.59 -1.41 1.42
CA VAL A 38 5.72 -0.28 1.73
C VAL A 38 4.35 -0.44 1.07
N PHE A 39 3.34 0.21 1.63
CA PHE A 39 2.01 0.19 1.05
C PHE A 39 1.28 1.52 1.22
N GLU A 40 0.30 1.75 0.37
CA GLU A 40 -0.66 2.83 0.50
C GLU A 40 -2.08 2.29 0.44
N THR A 41 -2.98 2.95 1.18
CA THR A 41 -4.42 2.66 1.13
C THR A 41 -5.15 3.92 0.75
N LEU A 42 -5.76 3.90 -0.42
CA LEU A 42 -6.42 5.01 -1.06
C LEU A 42 -7.94 4.75 -1.13
N LEU A 43 -8.72 5.80 -1.04
CA LEU A 43 -10.16 5.73 -1.28
C LEU A 43 -10.44 6.00 -2.75
N LEU A 44 -11.10 5.05 -3.41
CA LEU A 44 -11.74 5.25 -4.70
C LEU A 44 -13.18 5.67 -4.46
N ARG A 45 -13.53 6.89 -4.90
CA ARG A 45 -14.88 7.46 -4.80
C ARG A 45 -15.25 8.12 -6.13
N ASP A 46 -16.45 7.89 -6.60
CA ASP A 46 -16.95 8.45 -7.87
C ASP A 46 -15.98 8.21 -9.05
N GLY A 47 -15.28 7.05 -9.02
CA GLY A 47 -14.30 6.67 -10.03
C GLY A 47 -12.97 7.44 -9.97
N ARG A 48 -12.70 8.15 -8.88
CA ARG A 48 -11.47 8.92 -8.67
C ARG A 48 -10.80 8.53 -7.36
N ILE A 49 -9.49 8.57 -7.33
CA ILE A 49 -8.73 8.40 -6.10
C ILE A 49 -8.70 9.71 -5.33
N CYS A 50 -9.11 9.65 -4.06
CA CYS A 50 -9.06 10.79 -3.17
C CYS A 50 -7.62 11.06 -2.71
N ASN A 51 -7.23 12.35 -2.69
CA ASN A 51 -5.92 12.82 -2.19
C ASN A 51 -4.70 12.13 -2.81
N LEU A 52 -4.76 11.81 -4.10
CA LEU A 52 -3.73 11.03 -4.80
C LEU A 52 -2.32 11.58 -4.58
N ASP A 53 -2.11 12.89 -4.72
CA ASP A 53 -0.79 13.53 -4.60
C ASP A 53 -0.15 13.30 -3.21
N ARG A 54 -0.96 13.34 -2.14
CA ARG A 54 -0.48 13.05 -0.78
C ARG A 54 -0.07 11.58 -0.62
N HIS A 55 -0.83 10.67 -1.22
CA HIS A 55 -0.50 9.24 -1.21
C HIS A 55 0.78 8.97 -2.00
N VAL A 56 0.94 9.55 -3.18
CA VAL A 56 2.18 9.46 -3.99
C VAL A 56 3.38 9.96 -3.19
N SER A 57 3.29 11.16 -2.61
CA SER A 57 4.38 11.76 -1.83
C SER A 57 4.80 10.86 -0.66
N ARG A 58 3.82 10.32 0.10
CA ARG A 58 4.10 9.43 1.23
C ARG A 58 4.66 8.08 0.78
N PHE A 59 4.17 7.54 -0.33
CA PHE A 59 4.65 6.28 -0.90
C PHE A 59 6.12 6.37 -1.29
N LEU A 60 6.51 7.44 -2.01
CA LEU A 60 7.91 7.72 -2.36
C LEU A 60 8.78 7.93 -1.12
N ALA A 61 8.31 8.73 -0.16
CA ALA A 61 9.03 8.95 1.09
C ALA A 61 9.24 7.65 1.88
N SER A 62 8.21 6.79 1.96
CA SER A 62 8.28 5.49 2.63
C SER A 62 9.26 4.54 1.92
N ALA A 63 9.22 4.47 0.59
CA ALA A 63 10.16 3.66 -0.20
C ALA A 63 11.61 4.11 0.01
N LYS A 64 11.84 5.43 -0.01
CA LYS A 64 13.16 6.02 0.25
C LYS A 64 13.68 5.70 1.66
N LEU A 65 12.82 5.77 2.68
CA LEU A 65 13.20 5.46 4.07
C LEU A 65 13.61 3.99 4.26
N LEU A 66 13.07 3.07 3.45
CA LEU A 66 13.43 1.66 3.44
C LEU A 66 14.57 1.35 2.45
N ASP A 67 15.15 2.35 1.81
CA ASP A 67 16.16 2.15 0.74
C ASP A 67 15.68 1.14 -0.32
N LEU A 68 14.41 1.26 -0.72
CA LEU A 68 13.86 0.54 -1.87
C LEU A 68 14.22 1.28 -3.15
N PRO A 69 14.34 0.58 -4.29
CA PRO A 69 14.42 1.26 -5.60
C PRO A 69 13.26 2.25 -5.76
N GLU A 70 13.52 3.38 -6.42
CA GLU A 70 12.49 4.41 -6.61
C GLU A 70 11.30 3.82 -7.40
N PRO A 71 10.06 3.91 -6.86
CA PRO A 71 8.89 3.39 -7.53
C PRO A 71 8.62 4.13 -8.86
N ASN A 72 8.34 3.40 -9.92
CA ASN A 72 7.90 3.98 -11.21
C ASN A 72 6.46 4.50 -11.09
N ILE A 73 6.30 5.76 -10.67
CA ILE A 73 5.00 6.38 -10.40
C ILE A 73 4.09 6.39 -11.63
N ASP A 74 4.60 6.58 -12.83
CA ASP A 74 3.78 6.54 -14.05
C ASP A 74 3.09 5.18 -14.23
N GLY A 75 3.80 4.09 -13.93
CA GLY A 75 3.23 2.74 -13.90
C GLY A 75 2.12 2.59 -12.86
N TRP A 76 2.31 3.13 -11.67
CA TRP A 76 1.30 3.12 -10.60
C TRP A 76 0.06 3.93 -10.96
N LEU A 77 0.23 5.12 -11.53
CA LEU A 77 -0.89 5.98 -11.98
C LEU A 77 -1.67 5.29 -13.09
N LYS A 78 -0.98 4.73 -14.08
CA LYS A 78 -1.60 3.95 -15.16
C LYS A 78 -2.40 2.76 -14.62
N ALA A 79 -1.79 1.96 -13.76
CA ALA A 79 -2.46 0.81 -13.14
C ALA A 79 -3.70 1.24 -12.34
N THR A 80 -3.59 2.34 -11.60
CA THR A 80 -4.69 2.88 -10.80
C THR A 80 -5.86 3.34 -11.68
N THR A 81 -5.58 4.03 -12.77
CA THR A 81 -6.60 4.45 -13.75
C THR A 81 -7.31 3.24 -14.36
N MET A 82 -6.56 2.27 -14.86
CA MET A 82 -7.11 1.04 -15.46
C MET A 82 -7.97 0.25 -14.45
N ALA A 83 -7.50 0.14 -13.21
CA ALA A 83 -8.23 -0.56 -12.15
C ALA A 83 -9.51 0.18 -11.75
N ALA A 84 -9.47 1.51 -11.66
CA ALA A 84 -10.64 2.35 -11.36
C ALA A 84 -11.69 2.29 -12.49
N GLU A 85 -11.28 2.31 -13.75
CA GLU A 85 -12.16 2.13 -14.90
C GLU A 85 -12.82 0.74 -14.88
N LYS A 86 -12.03 -0.31 -14.62
CA LYS A 86 -12.55 -1.67 -14.49
C LYS A 86 -13.53 -1.78 -13.31
N TRP A 87 -13.29 -1.12 -12.17
CA TRP A 87 -14.22 -1.07 -11.05
C TRP A 87 -15.52 -0.40 -11.45
N ARG A 88 -15.45 0.77 -12.08
CA ARG A 88 -16.63 1.53 -12.54
C ARG A 88 -17.49 0.81 -13.55
N SER A 89 -16.92 -0.09 -14.34
CA SER A 89 -17.71 -0.91 -15.28
C SER A 89 -18.61 -1.93 -14.58
N HIS A 90 -18.41 -2.17 -13.28
CA HIS A 90 -19.18 -3.12 -12.49
C HIS A 90 -20.07 -2.47 -11.43
N THR A 91 -19.60 -1.36 -10.83
CA THR A 91 -20.33 -0.66 -9.75
C THR A 91 -19.86 0.79 -9.61
N THR A 92 -20.68 1.60 -8.98
CA THR A 92 -20.33 2.99 -8.59
C THR A 92 -19.97 3.12 -7.11
N ASP A 93 -19.97 2.01 -6.36
CA ASP A 93 -19.69 2.03 -4.93
C ASP A 93 -18.25 2.49 -4.64
N ASP A 94 -18.08 3.13 -3.48
CA ASP A 94 -16.75 3.44 -2.94
C ASP A 94 -15.93 2.16 -2.73
N ALA A 95 -14.64 2.24 -2.99
CA ALA A 95 -13.73 1.11 -2.85
C ALA A 95 -12.42 1.48 -2.16
N SER A 96 -11.76 0.48 -1.60
CA SER A 96 -10.38 0.58 -1.12
C SER A 96 -9.43 0.18 -2.25
N CYS A 97 -8.53 1.08 -2.63
CA CYS A 97 -7.40 0.80 -3.51
C CYS A 97 -6.14 0.69 -2.66
N VAL A 98 -5.42 -0.42 -2.76
CA VAL A 98 -4.19 -0.64 -1.98
C VAL A 98 -3.03 -0.86 -2.93
N TRP A 99 -2.00 -0.01 -2.81
CA TRP A 99 -0.72 -0.17 -3.50
C TRP A 99 0.24 -0.95 -2.61
N MET A 100 0.94 -1.91 -3.16
CA MET A 100 1.92 -2.75 -2.49
C MET A 100 3.24 -2.74 -3.26
N TYR A 101 4.34 -2.36 -2.61
CA TYR A 101 5.67 -2.38 -3.18
C TYR A 101 6.64 -3.02 -2.20
N THR A 102 7.24 -4.14 -2.60
CA THR A 102 8.12 -4.93 -1.74
C THR A 102 9.56 -4.84 -2.23
N ARG A 103 10.51 -5.23 -1.39
CA ARG A 103 11.90 -5.41 -1.83
C ARG A 103 12.04 -6.52 -2.87
N GLY A 104 11.03 -7.39 -3.01
CA GLY A 104 10.99 -8.46 -3.98
C GLY A 104 11.67 -9.73 -3.52
N ARG A 105 12.01 -10.55 -4.49
CA ARG A 105 12.58 -11.88 -4.26
C ARG A 105 14.02 -11.81 -3.80
N GLU A 106 14.36 -12.54 -2.74
CA GLU A 106 15.74 -12.67 -2.25
C GLU A 106 16.69 -13.26 -3.30
N THR A 107 16.19 -14.15 -4.15
CA THR A 107 16.98 -14.80 -5.20
C THR A 107 17.34 -13.90 -6.37
N THR A 108 16.54 -12.86 -6.66
CA THR A 108 16.73 -11.99 -7.84
C THR A 108 16.96 -10.53 -7.50
N GLY A 109 16.57 -10.06 -6.32
CA GLY A 109 16.61 -8.66 -5.94
C GLY A 109 15.63 -7.77 -6.72
N ILE A 110 14.71 -8.37 -7.49
CA ILE A 110 13.72 -7.62 -8.27
C ILE A 110 12.52 -7.33 -7.39
N PRO A 111 12.15 -6.04 -7.18
CA PRO A 111 10.98 -5.66 -6.43
C PRO A 111 9.68 -6.27 -6.98
N SER A 112 8.71 -6.52 -6.11
CA SER A 112 7.35 -6.85 -6.52
C SER A 112 6.42 -5.66 -6.32
N ALA A 113 5.58 -5.37 -7.31
CA ALA A 113 4.68 -4.22 -7.28
C ALA A 113 3.29 -4.59 -7.80
N TRP A 114 2.26 -4.26 -7.04
CA TRP A 114 0.87 -4.49 -7.46
C TRP A 114 -0.10 -3.57 -6.73
N LEU A 115 -1.27 -3.40 -7.31
CA LEU A 115 -2.40 -2.79 -6.62
C LEU A 115 -3.60 -3.72 -6.60
N THR A 116 -4.46 -3.49 -5.61
CA THR A 116 -5.77 -4.17 -5.50
C THR A 116 -6.88 -3.15 -5.31
N ILE A 117 -8.04 -3.37 -5.96
CA ILE A 117 -9.28 -2.66 -5.62
C ILE A 117 -10.29 -3.68 -5.08
N ARG A 118 -10.91 -3.35 -3.96
CA ARG A 118 -11.91 -4.17 -3.29
C ARG A 118 -13.00 -3.31 -2.64
N PRO A 119 -14.22 -3.85 -2.40
CA PRO A 119 -15.26 -3.14 -1.69
C PRO A 119 -14.77 -2.68 -0.31
N LEU A 120 -15.32 -1.57 0.16
CA LEU A 120 -15.19 -1.22 1.59
C LEU A 120 -15.93 -2.23 2.44
N SER A 121 -15.36 -2.57 3.61
CA SER A 121 -16.05 -3.47 4.53
C SER A 121 -17.31 -2.82 5.10
N PRO A 122 -18.38 -3.59 5.38
CA PRO A 122 -19.57 -3.07 6.07
C PRO A 122 -19.22 -2.38 7.40
N THR A 123 -18.24 -2.91 8.13
CA THR A 123 -17.73 -2.30 9.37
C THR A 123 -17.15 -0.92 9.11
N ALA A 124 -16.30 -0.75 8.08
CA ALA A 124 -15.72 0.55 7.74
C ALA A 124 -16.79 1.57 7.34
N LEU A 125 -17.79 1.15 6.58
CA LEU A 125 -18.94 2.01 6.21
C LEU A 125 -19.75 2.43 7.44
N HIS A 126 -20.05 1.50 8.33
CA HIS A 126 -20.75 1.78 9.60
C HIS A 126 -19.95 2.75 10.47
N GLN A 127 -18.66 2.50 10.65
CA GLN A 127 -17.77 3.35 11.45
C GLN A 127 -17.65 4.78 10.88
N ARG A 128 -17.63 4.92 9.57
CA ARG A 128 -17.62 6.24 8.92
C ARG A 128 -18.90 7.04 9.17
N ALA A 129 -20.04 6.36 9.25
CA ALA A 129 -21.33 7.01 9.47
C ALA A 129 -21.57 7.36 10.96
N HIS A 130 -21.09 6.52 11.89
CA HIS A 130 -21.43 6.59 13.30
C HIS A 130 -20.26 6.93 14.24
N GLY A 131 -19.04 6.98 13.69
CA GLY A 131 -17.83 7.15 14.49
C GLY A 131 -17.36 5.86 15.15
N VAL A 132 -16.28 5.95 15.91
CA VAL A 132 -15.66 4.84 16.65
C VAL A 132 -15.18 5.32 18.01
N ALA A 133 -15.20 4.42 19.00
CA ALA A 133 -14.46 4.63 20.24
C ALA A 133 -12.98 4.25 20.00
N VAL A 134 -12.08 5.05 20.51
CA VAL A 134 -10.65 4.81 20.42
C VAL A 134 -10.01 4.83 21.79
N MET A 135 -8.95 4.02 21.97
CA MET A 135 -8.06 4.07 23.13
C MET A 135 -6.70 4.56 22.66
N THR A 136 -6.04 5.35 23.47
CA THR A 136 -4.64 5.73 23.27
C THR A 136 -3.74 4.76 24.00
N SER A 137 -2.66 4.34 23.35
CA SER A 137 -1.64 3.46 23.92
C SER A 137 -0.25 4.03 23.64
N PRO A 138 0.69 3.95 24.60
CA PRO A 138 2.07 4.34 24.35
C PRO A 138 2.70 3.40 23.30
N ARG A 139 3.44 4.00 22.37
CA ARG A 139 4.15 3.24 21.31
C ARG A 139 5.47 2.62 21.75
N GLY A 140 5.90 2.89 22.99
CA GLY A 140 7.18 2.40 23.50
C GLY A 140 8.40 3.22 23.06
N TYR A 141 8.21 4.28 22.25
CA TYR A 141 9.25 5.24 21.90
C TYR A 141 8.66 6.66 21.75
N HIS A 142 9.49 7.67 22.02
CA HIS A 142 9.11 9.06 21.84
C HIS A 142 9.58 9.57 20.48
N ILE A 143 8.72 10.31 19.78
CA ILE A 143 9.06 11.04 18.55
C ILE A 143 9.13 12.53 18.90
N ASP A 144 10.02 12.89 19.81
CA ASP A 144 9.98 14.24 20.41
C ASP A 144 10.84 15.26 19.67
N SER A 145 11.70 14.84 18.73
CA SER A 145 12.47 15.81 17.93
C SER A 145 12.97 15.20 16.61
N PRO A 146 13.28 16.05 15.60
CA PRO A 146 14.02 15.63 14.41
C PRO A 146 15.34 14.93 14.74
N GLU A 147 16.01 15.36 15.79
CA GLU A 147 17.28 14.80 16.27
C GLU A 147 17.14 13.35 16.72
N THR A 148 16.02 12.98 17.35
CA THR A 148 15.75 11.59 17.76
C THR A 148 15.53 10.68 16.54
N THR A 149 14.90 11.19 15.50
CA THR A 149 14.67 10.44 14.25
C THR A 149 15.97 10.24 13.48
N GLU A 150 16.87 11.21 13.46
CA GLU A 150 18.21 11.11 12.87
C GLU A 150 19.12 10.16 13.65
N ALA A 151 18.97 10.10 14.98
CA ALA A 151 19.78 9.25 15.85
C ALA A 151 19.45 7.74 15.74
N VAL A 152 18.25 7.39 15.28
CA VAL A 152 17.78 5.99 15.19
C VAL A 152 17.11 5.68 13.83
N PRO A 153 17.83 5.82 12.72
CA PRO A 153 17.26 5.70 11.37
C PRO A 153 16.64 4.32 11.09
N TRP A 154 17.10 3.27 11.76
CA TRP A 154 16.56 1.91 11.63
C TRP A 154 15.13 1.74 12.18
N LEU A 155 14.62 2.69 12.97
CA LEU A 155 13.21 2.67 13.39
C LEU A 155 12.25 3.05 12.26
N VAL A 156 12.75 3.60 11.15
CA VAL A 156 11.98 4.02 9.96
C VAL A 156 10.70 4.77 10.31
N VAL A 157 10.81 5.66 11.29
CA VAL A 157 9.69 6.45 11.80
C VAL A 157 9.07 7.26 10.68
N GLY A 158 7.74 7.15 10.53
CA GLY A 158 7.00 7.83 9.46
C GLY A 158 6.83 7.03 8.17
N ALA A 159 7.56 5.93 7.98
CA ALA A 159 7.32 5.05 6.85
C ALA A 159 6.04 4.23 7.04
N LYS A 160 5.27 4.07 5.97
CA LYS A 160 4.10 3.18 5.93
C LYS A 160 4.52 1.80 5.40
N THR A 161 5.02 0.94 6.31
CA THR A 161 5.65 -0.34 5.99
C THR A 161 4.70 -1.52 6.07
N LEU A 162 5.06 -2.63 5.43
CA LEU A 162 4.34 -3.91 5.51
C LEU A 162 4.56 -4.64 6.86
N ASN A 163 5.55 -4.24 7.64
CA ASN A 163 5.77 -4.78 8.99
C ASN A 163 4.70 -4.25 9.96
N TYR A 164 3.50 -4.78 9.83
CA TYR A 164 2.28 -4.27 10.48
C TYR A 164 1.85 -5.09 11.70
N ALA A 165 2.62 -6.12 12.08
CA ALA A 165 2.26 -7.05 13.16
C ALA A 165 2.03 -6.34 14.50
N ALA A 166 2.92 -5.41 14.88
CA ALA A 166 2.76 -4.64 16.11
C ALA A 166 1.51 -3.75 16.10
N ASN A 167 1.15 -3.19 14.94
CA ASN A 167 -0.07 -2.38 14.82
C ASN A 167 -1.36 -3.22 14.88
N MET A 168 -1.28 -4.50 14.52
CA MET A 168 -2.42 -5.42 14.61
C MET A 168 -2.58 -6.03 16.00
N ALA A 169 -1.52 -6.03 16.81
CA ALA A 169 -1.53 -6.54 18.18
C ALA A 169 -2.02 -5.50 19.19
N ALA A 170 -2.02 -4.23 18.84
CA ALA A 170 -2.49 -3.12 19.67
C ALA A 170 -4.02 -2.96 19.59
#